data_5c4a82c641018e83f994b7844c75c9e9
#
_entry.id   5c4a82c641018e83f994b7844c75c9e9
#
_cell.length_a   1.000
_cell.length_b   1.000
_cell.length_c   1.000
_cell.angle_alpha   90.00
_cell.angle_beta   90.00
_cell.angle_gamma   90.00
#
_symmetry.space_group_name_H-M   'P 1'
#
loop_
_entity.id
_entity.type
_entity.pdbx_description
1 polymer ?
#
loop_
_entity_poly.entity_id
_entity_poly.type
_entity_poly.pdbx_seq_one_letter_code
_entity_poly.pdbx_strand_id
1 'polypeptide(L)'
;MAKKLLGKEVNEALVAALQTRAAALKEKGVTPTLAILRLGENPSDLSYEKGATKRAEEIGVAIKNFVLPEASTKEEVLAVIDQINADDSIHGCLMFRPLPKHLKADQDEICNRLAPKKDVDSMTHMSNAGVFEGQDLGYAPCTPAACMEILDHYGIDCKGKNAVVIGRSLVVGKPAAMMLMQKNATVTICHTRTVNPAEVCKGADIIISAAGVLNSLTKDFVRPGQIVIDVSMNWNPEKITSKGKGGMCGDAIFDEVEPIVEAITPVPGGVGAVTTSVLMKHVVEAAEKAC
;
A
#
# COMPACT_ATOMS: atom_id res chain seq x y z
N MET A 1 -14.69 12.27 -20.54
CA MET A 1 -14.31 11.11 -19.70
C MET A 1 -12.91 11.34 -19.19
N ALA A 2 -12.69 11.06 -17.90
CA ALA A 2 -11.38 11.19 -17.29
C ALA A 2 -10.36 10.20 -17.86
N LYS A 3 -9.07 10.54 -17.79
CA LYS A 3 -7.99 9.59 -18.00
C LYS A 3 -8.02 8.55 -16.88
N LYS A 4 -8.09 7.26 -17.23
CA LYS A 4 -8.01 6.17 -16.24
C LYS A 4 -6.54 5.90 -15.90
N LEU A 5 -6.19 6.05 -14.63
CA LEU A 5 -4.85 5.78 -14.12
C LEU A 5 -4.75 4.28 -13.78
N LEU A 6 -4.39 3.47 -14.77
CA LEU A 6 -4.38 2.01 -14.66
C LEU A 6 -3.14 1.52 -13.93
N GLY A 7 -3.32 0.78 -12.85
CA GLY A 7 -2.22 0.14 -12.13
C GLY A 7 -1.44 -0.89 -12.95
N LYS A 8 -2.04 -1.42 -14.02
CA LYS A 8 -1.36 -2.35 -14.93
C LYS A 8 -0.13 -1.71 -15.58
N GLU A 9 -0.26 -0.52 -16.13
CA GLU A 9 0.84 0.20 -16.80
C GLU A 9 1.98 0.51 -15.81
N VAL A 10 1.63 0.94 -14.59
CA VAL A 10 2.58 1.17 -13.51
C VAL A 10 3.32 -0.11 -13.14
N ASN A 11 2.60 -1.22 -13.02
CA ASN A 11 3.20 -2.53 -12.73
C ASN A 11 4.18 -2.99 -13.80
N GLU A 12 3.82 -2.88 -15.07
CA GLU A 12 4.69 -3.29 -16.18
C GLU A 12 6.02 -2.54 -16.12
N ALA A 13 5.99 -1.22 -15.85
CA ALA A 13 7.20 -0.41 -15.70
C ALA A 13 8.01 -0.78 -14.45
N LEU A 14 7.34 -0.94 -13.28
CA LEU A 14 8.01 -1.33 -12.03
C LEU A 14 8.64 -2.71 -12.14
N VAL A 15 7.93 -3.70 -12.66
CA VAL A 15 8.43 -5.07 -12.80
C VAL A 15 9.68 -5.11 -13.68
N ALA A 16 9.66 -4.44 -14.84
CA ALA A 16 10.82 -4.39 -15.73
C ALA A 16 12.05 -3.77 -15.05
N ALA A 17 11.85 -2.66 -14.32
CA ALA A 17 12.93 -2.02 -13.56
C ALA A 17 13.47 -2.91 -12.44
N LEU A 18 12.57 -3.58 -11.70
CA LEU A 18 12.94 -4.45 -10.58
C LEU A 18 13.63 -5.75 -11.04
N GLN A 19 13.23 -6.31 -12.18
CA GLN A 19 13.90 -7.47 -12.78
C GLN A 19 15.38 -7.16 -13.07
N THR A 20 15.66 -5.99 -13.64
CA THR A 20 17.04 -5.55 -13.91
C THR A 20 17.85 -5.40 -12.62
N ARG A 21 17.27 -4.79 -11.58
CA ARG A 21 17.93 -4.59 -10.27
C ARG A 21 18.15 -5.93 -9.55
N ALA A 22 17.17 -6.83 -9.54
CA ALA A 22 17.29 -8.15 -8.95
C ALA A 22 18.35 -9.03 -9.67
N ALA A 23 18.43 -8.94 -11.00
CA ALA A 23 19.48 -9.62 -11.77
C ALA A 23 20.88 -9.10 -11.41
N ALA A 24 21.06 -7.81 -11.29
CA ALA A 24 22.34 -7.20 -10.88
C ALA A 24 22.76 -7.62 -9.44
N LEU A 25 21.80 -7.77 -8.51
CA LEU A 25 22.07 -8.31 -7.19
C LEU A 25 22.49 -9.78 -7.24
N LYS A 26 21.83 -10.58 -8.08
CA LYS A 26 22.15 -12.00 -8.26
C LYS A 26 23.57 -12.20 -8.79
N GLU A 27 24.04 -11.34 -9.69
CA GLU A 27 25.44 -11.35 -10.18
C GLU A 27 26.46 -11.10 -9.05
N LYS A 28 26.06 -10.36 -8.01
CA LYS A 28 26.83 -10.15 -6.78
C LYS A 28 26.66 -11.27 -5.74
N GLY A 29 25.93 -12.33 -6.06
CA GLY A 29 25.64 -13.44 -5.15
C GLY A 29 24.51 -13.18 -4.14
N VAL A 30 23.75 -12.10 -4.30
CA VAL A 30 22.64 -11.73 -3.41
C VAL A 30 21.31 -11.97 -4.10
N THR A 31 20.45 -12.76 -3.48
CA THR A 31 19.06 -12.96 -3.93
C THR A 31 18.13 -12.20 -3.00
N PRO A 32 17.44 -11.14 -3.46
CA PRO A 32 16.45 -10.46 -2.65
C PRO A 32 15.43 -11.48 -2.11
N THR A 33 15.19 -11.49 -0.80
CA THR A 33 14.35 -12.50 -0.15
C THR A 33 13.35 -11.85 0.79
N LEU A 34 12.06 -12.17 0.60
CA LEU A 34 10.96 -11.77 1.46
C LEU A 34 10.56 -12.92 2.37
N ALA A 35 10.58 -12.70 3.67
CA ALA A 35 9.88 -13.55 4.62
C ALA A 35 8.39 -13.20 4.64
N ILE A 36 7.52 -14.20 4.60
CA ILE A 36 6.08 -14.05 4.81
C ILE A 36 5.71 -14.78 6.11
N LEU A 37 5.31 -14.01 7.12
CA LEU A 37 4.87 -14.53 8.41
C LEU A 37 3.35 -14.50 8.50
N ARG A 38 2.74 -15.67 8.70
CA ARG A 38 1.29 -15.85 8.74
C ARG A 38 0.89 -16.71 9.95
N LEU A 39 -0.21 -16.33 10.60
CA LEU A 39 -0.85 -17.11 11.66
C LEU A 39 -2.21 -17.63 11.17
N GLY A 40 -2.36 -18.95 11.11
CA GLY A 40 -3.56 -19.60 10.60
C GLY A 40 -3.71 -19.53 9.08
N GLU A 41 -4.95 -19.68 8.59
CA GLU A 41 -5.28 -19.81 7.16
C GLU A 41 -6.44 -18.89 6.75
N ASN A 42 -6.34 -17.60 7.11
CA ASN A 42 -7.34 -16.62 6.68
C ASN A 42 -7.38 -16.52 5.15
N PRO A 43 -8.55 -16.68 4.49
CA PRO A 43 -8.64 -16.67 3.04
C PRO A 43 -8.14 -15.38 2.36
N SER A 44 -8.28 -14.23 3.02
CA SER A 44 -7.77 -12.96 2.48
C SER A 44 -6.24 -12.93 2.49
N ASP A 45 -5.61 -13.44 3.56
CA ASP A 45 -4.16 -13.51 3.70
C ASP A 45 -3.56 -14.48 2.67
N LEU A 46 -4.17 -15.65 2.50
CA LEU A 46 -3.79 -16.63 1.47
C LEU A 46 -3.89 -16.06 0.04
N SER A 47 -4.95 -15.29 -0.22
CA SER A 47 -5.12 -14.64 -1.52
C SER A 47 -4.05 -13.59 -1.79
N TYR A 48 -3.71 -12.78 -0.78
CA TYR A 48 -2.64 -11.77 -0.90
C TYR A 48 -1.26 -12.44 -1.01
N GLU A 49 -0.97 -13.45 -0.19
CA GLU A 49 0.26 -14.26 -0.22
C GLU A 49 0.50 -14.84 -1.62
N LYS A 50 -0.55 -15.45 -2.22
CA LYS A 50 -0.49 -15.97 -3.60
C LYS A 50 -0.14 -14.87 -4.61
N GLY A 51 -0.74 -13.69 -4.49
CA GLY A 51 -0.45 -12.54 -5.35
C GLY A 51 0.98 -12.04 -5.19
N ALA A 52 1.45 -11.93 -3.95
CA ALA A 52 2.81 -11.51 -3.62
C ALA A 52 3.86 -12.52 -4.12
N THR A 53 3.62 -13.83 -3.92
CA THR A 53 4.49 -14.90 -4.39
C THR A 53 4.63 -14.88 -5.91
N LYS A 54 3.51 -14.76 -6.64
CA LYS A 54 3.54 -14.65 -8.10
C LYS A 54 4.36 -13.44 -8.55
N ARG A 55 4.21 -12.30 -7.89
CA ARG A 55 4.97 -11.08 -8.20
C ARG A 55 6.46 -11.23 -7.87
N ALA A 56 6.78 -11.90 -6.77
CA ALA A 56 8.15 -12.21 -6.39
C ALA A 56 8.84 -13.10 -7.43
N GLU A 57 8.18 -14.17 -7.87
CA GLU A 57 8.69 -15.06 -8.94
C GLU A 57 8.95 -14.30 -10.24
N GLU A 58 8.03 -13.42 -10.64
CA GLU A 58 8.14 -12.60 -11.85
C GLU A 58 9.36 -11.67 -11.82
N ILE A 59 9.71 -11.13 -10.66
CA ILE A 59 10.83 -10.19 -10.48
C ILE A 59 12.15 -10.91 -10.19
N GLY A 60 12.11 -12.11 -9.63
CA GLY A 60 13.29 -12.84 -9.17
C GLY A 60 13.61 -12.63 -7.69
N VAL A 61 12.58 -12.31 -6.88
CA VAL A 61 12.63 -12.25 -5.42
C VAL A 61 12.31 -13.64 -4.86
N ALA A 62 13.11 -14.14 -3.91
CA ALA A 62 12.82 -15.39 -3.22
C ALA A 62 11.79 -15.17 -2.09
N ILE A 63 10.97 -16.20 -1.84
CA ILE A 63 10.01 -16.21 -0.73
C ILE A 63 10.41 -17.26 0.29
N LYS A 64 10.38 -16.87 1.57
CA LYS A 64 10.58 -17.76 2.71
C LYS A 64 9.36 -17.69 3.63
N ASN A 65 8.54 -18.73 3.63
CA ASN A 65 7.29 -18.76 4.39
C ASN A 65 7.53 -19.22 5.83
N PHE A 66 6.96 -18.48 6.77
CA PHE A 66 6.86 -18.79 8.19
C PHE A 66 5.38 -18.90 8.55
N VAL A 67 4.89 -20.13 8.68
CA VAL A 67 3.47 -20.39 8.95
C VAL A 67 3.34 -20.91 10.35
N LEU A 68 2.64 -20.16 11.19
CA LEU A 68 2.33 -20.53 12.57
C LEU A 68 0.87 -20.94 12.69
N PRO A 69 0.53 -21.85 13.61
CA PRO A 69 -0.85 -22.11 13.99
C PRO A 69 -1.57 -20.82 14.45
N GLU A 70 -2.87 -20.72 14.19
CA GLU A 70 -3.66 -19.56 14.66
C GLU A 70 -3.60 -19.40 16.19
N ALA A 71 -3.47 -20.52 16.91
CA ALA A 71 -3.41 -20.55 18.38
C ALA A 71 -2.02 -20.30 18.97
N SER A 72 -1.01 -19.95 18.13
CA SER A 72 0.35 -19.71 18.62
C SER A 72 0.41 -18.58 19.63
N THR A 73 1.31 -18.75 20.61
CA THR A 73 1.53 -17.78 21.69
C THR A 73 2.33 -16.58 21.18
N LYS A 74 2.33 -15.49 21.97
CA LYS A 74 3.18 -14.33 21.72
C LYS A 74 4.64 -14.70 21.62
N GLU A 75 5.13 -15.52 22.53
CA GLU A 75 6.53 -15.96 22.60
C GLU A 75 6.96 -16.72 21.35
N GLU A 76 6.08 -17.58 20.81
CA GLU A 76 6.33 -18.31 19.56
C GLU A 76 6.42 -17.36 18.37
N VAL A 77 5.55 -16.36 18.30
CA VAL A 77 5.60 -15.34 17.24
C VAL A 77 6.86 -14.49 17.35
N LEU A 78 7.21 -14.04 18.54
CA LEU A 78 8.44 -13.28 18.79
C LEU A 78 9.69 -14.07 18.43
N ALA A 79 9.73 -15.36 18.75
CA ALA A 79 10.87 -16.23 18.40
C ALA A 79 11.06 -16.34 16.87
N VAL A 80 9.98 -16.42 16.10
CA VAL A 80 10.05 -16.41 14.63
C VAL A 80 10.53 -15.06 14.10
N ILE A 81 10.05 -13.96 14.68
CA ILE A 81 10.53 -12.62 14.28
C ILE A 81 12.04 -12.46 14.60
N ASP A 82 12.50 -12.97 15.75
CA ASP A 82 13.92 -12.97 16.11
C ASP A 82 14.76 -13.80 15.12
N GLN A 83 14.24 -14.96 14.69
CA GLN A 83 14.88 -15.76 13.64
C GLN A 83 14.96 -14.98 12.32
N ILE A 84 13.87 -14.31 11.92
CA ILE A 84 13.86 -13.46 10.71
C ILE A 84 14.87 -12.31 10.85
N ASN A 85 14.92 -11.68 12.01
CA ASN A 85 15.87 -10.57 12.27
C ASN A 85 17.33 -11.01 12.18
N ALA A 86 17.64 -12.21 12.64
CA ALA A 86 19.00 -12.77 12.68
C ALA A 86 19.46 -13.38 11.34
N ASP A 87 18.57 -13.65 10.42
CA ASP A 87 18.89 -14.27 9.12
C ASP A 87 19.24 -13.19 8.08
N ASP A 88 20.53 -12.98 7.82
CA ASP A 88 21.00 -11.99 6.84
C ASP A 88 20.63 -12.32 5.40
N SER A 89 20.18 -13.53 5.10
CA SER A 89 19.63 -13.88 3.78
C SER A 89 18.21 -13.37 3.54
N ILE A 90 17.52 -12.90 4.60
CA ILE A 90 16.18 -12.30 4.56
C ILE A 90 16.31 -10.78 4.55
N HIS A 91 15.79 -10.14 3.51
CA HIS A 91 15.89 -8.69 3.31
C HIS A 91 14.64 -7.92 3.71
N GLY A 92 13.48 -8.60 3.71
CA GLY A 92 12.21 -8.00 4.13
C GLY A 92 11.29 -9.01 4.81
N CYS A 93 10.33 -8.52 5.58
CA CYS A 93 9.29 -9.32 6.20
C CYS A 93 7.91 -8.69 5.98
N LEU A 94 6.99 -9.50 5.46
CA LEU A 94 5.56 -9.23 5.45
C LEU A 94 4.91 -10.06 6.54
N MET A 95 4.28 -9.43 7.53
CA MET A 95 3.46 -10.11 8.54
C MET A 95 2.00 -9.70 8.35
N PHE A 96 1.12 -10.70 8.20
CA PHE A 96 -0.31 -10.43 8.04
C PHE A 96 -0.94 -9.91 9.33
N ARG A 97 -1.74 -8.86 9.19
CA ARG A 97 -2.49 -8.18 10.26
C ARG A 97 -3.95 -7.96 9.85
N PRO A 98 -4.91 -7.93 10.78
CA PRO A 98 -4.73 -8.02 12.25
C PRO A 98 -4.34 -9.43 12.71
N LEU A 99 -3.58 -9.50 13.79
CA LEU A 99 -3.26 -10.76 14.44
C LEU A 99 -4.51 -11.41 15.04
N PRO A 100 -4.49 -12.73 15.32
CA PRO A 100 -5.58 -13.42 16.02
C PRO A 100 -6.01 -12.71 17.29
N LYS A 101 -7.29 -12.85 17.66
CA LYS A 101 -7.91 -12.05 18.74
C LYS A 101 -7.16 -12.12 20.08
N HIS A 102 -6.59 -13.27 20.43
CA HIS A 102 -5.85 -13.45 21.67
C HIS A 102 -4.51 -12.69 21.71
N LEU A 103 -3.93 -12.39 20.56
CA LEU A 103 -2.69 -11.59 20.42
C LEU A 103 -2.96 -10.10 20.16
N LYS A 104 -4.21 -9.69 20.08
CA LYS A 104 -4.56 -8.30 19.72
C LYS A 104 -3.96 -7.27 20.68
N ALA A 105 -3.90 -7.58 21.97
CA ALA A 105 -3.31 -6.68 22.98
C ALA A 105 -1.78 -6.56 22.83
N ASP A 106 -1.14 -7.60 22.30
CA ASP A 106 0.32 -7.70 22.13
C ASP A 106 0.77 -7.30 20.73
N GLN A 107 -0.17 -7.01 19.81
CA GLN A 107 0.14 -6.75 18.39
C GLN A 107 1.18 -5.63 18.21
N ASP A 108 1.10 -4.59 19.01
CA ASP A 108 2.05 -3.46 18.95
C ASP A 108 3.47 -3.89 19.31
N GLU A 109 3.63 -4.64 20.39
CA GLU A 109 4.93 -5.20 20.80
C GLU A 109 5.47 -6.18 19.76
N ILE A 110 4.62 -7.09 19.25
CA ILE A 110 4.98 -8.05 18.21
C ILE A 110 5.45 -7.33 16.94
N CYS A 111 4.71 -6.35 16.46
CA CYS A 111 5.08 -5.58 15.28
C CYS A 111 6.43 -4.85 15.46
N ASN A 112 6.63 -4.22 16.61
CA ASN A 112 7.86 -3.46 16.90
C ASN A 112 9.09 -4.32 17.22
N ARG A 113 8.94 -5.66 17.32
CA ARG A 113 10.06 -6.59 17.41
C ARG A 113 10.83 -6.73 16.11
N LEU A 114 10.18 -6.52 14.96
CA LEU A 114 10.84 -6.59 13.67
C LEU A 114 11.86 -5.46 13.51
N ALA A 115 13.03 -5.82 12.99
CA ALA A 115 14.08 -4.81 12.69
C ALA A 115 13.57 -3.87 11.56
N PRO A 116 13.65 -2.54 11.73
CA PRO A 116 13.14 -1.58 10.75
C PRO A 116 13.71 -1.76 9.34
N LYS A 117 14.96 -2.20 9.21
CA LYS A 117 15.60 -2.51 7.93
C LYS A 117 14.94 -3.65 7.16
N LYS A 118 14.14 -4.49 7.84
CA LYS A 118 13.36 -5.60 7.25
C LYS A 118 11.85 -5.33 7.24
N ASP A 119 11.41 -4.19 7.74
CA ASP A 119 10.01 -3.79 7.79
C ASP A 119 9.56 -3.16 6.47
N VAL A 120 9.38 -3.99 5.46
CA VAL A 120 9.07 -3.57 4.08
C VAL A 120 7.60 -3.16 3.86
N ASP A 121 6.76 -3.22 4.89
CA ASP A 121 5.34 -2.80 4.85
C ASP A 121 4.95 -1.86 6.01
N SER A 122 5.94 -1.24 6.66
CA SER A 122 5.74 -0.19 7.68
C SER A 122 4.81 -0.61 8.83
N MET A 123 5.10 -1.74 9.46
CA MET A 123 4.34 -2.16 10.64
C MET A 123 4.94 -1.65 11.95
N THR A 124 6.22 -1.23 11.95
CA THR A 124 6.93 -0.72 13.14
C THR A 124 6.72 0.77 13.34
N HIS A 125 6.85 1.23 14.57
CA HIS A 125 6.85 2.67 14.88
C HIS A 125 8.02 3.39 14.21
N MET A 126 9.18 2.74 14.08
CA MET A 126 10.37 3.33 13.46
C MET A 126 10.15 3.62 11.98
N SER A 127 9.55 2.68 11.22
CA SER A 127 9.19 2.91 9.82
C SER A 127 8.17 4.04 9.67
N ASN A 128 7.17 4.07 10.56
CA ASN A 128 6.19 5.18 10.58
C ASN A 128 6.85 6.54 10.90
N ALA A 129 7.81 6.57 11.84
CA ALA A 129 8.59 7.77 12.13
C ALA A 129 9.39 8.23 10.91
N GLY A 130 10.02 7.30 10.19
CA GLY A 130 10.73 7.58 8.95
C GLY A 130 9.85 8.26 7.91
N VAL A 131 8.62 7.76 7.71
CA VAL A 131 7.65 8.39 6.82
C VAL A 131 7.27 9.79 7.29
N PHE A 132 7.04 9.98 8.60
CA PHE A 132 6.69 11.28 9.16
C PHE A 132 7.82 12.30 9.01
N GLU A 133 9.05 11.89 9.28
CA GLU A 133 10.23 12.76 9.27
C GLU A 133 10.86 12.93 7.87
N GLY A 134 10.46 12.09 6.90
CA GLY A 134 11.12 12.02 5.59
C GLY A 134 12.53 11.42 5.67
N GLN A 135 12.75 10.51 6.62
CA GLN A 135 14.04 9.87 6.89
C GLN A 135 14.03 8.39 6.46
N ASP A 136 15.21 7.86 6.13
CA ASP A 136 15.39 6.45 5.77
C ASP A 136 15.53 5.57 7.02
N LEU A 137 14.46 5.48 7.82
CA LEU A 137 14.39 4.69 9.06
C LEU A 137 13.64 3.36 8.91
N GLY A 138 13.25 3.03 7.70
CA GLY A 138 12.46 1.85 7.33
C GLY A 138 11.79 2.09 5.98
N TYR A 139 10.62 1.51 5.77
CA TYR A 139 9.90 1.64 4.50
C TYR A 139 8.51 2.21 4.71
N ALA A 140 7.99 2.93 3.73
CA ALA A 140 6.62 3.41 3.75
C ALA A 140 5.63 2.25 3.61
N PRO A 141 4.38 2.36 4.11
CA PRO A 141 3.35 1.37 3.82
C PRO A 141 3.14 1.24 2.31
N CYS A 142 3.01 0.00 1.81
CA CYS A 142 2.96 -0.27 0.38
C CYS A 142 1.81 0.44 -0.34
N THR A 143 0.67 0.63 0.32
CA THR A 143 -0.50 1.26 -0.31
C THR A 143 -0.31 2.76 -0.56
N PRO A 144 0.11 3.61 0.39
CA PRO A 144 0.46 5.00 0.12
C PRO A 144 1.60 5.13 -0.89
N ALA A 145 2.62 4.27 -0.80
CA ALA A 145 3.72 4.27 -1.76
C ALA A 145 3.23 3.94 -3.19
N ALA A 146 2.27 3.01 -3.34
CA ALA A 146 1.64 2.74 -4.62
C ALA A 146 0.87 3.94 -5.20
N CYS A 147 0.28 4.79 -4.34
CA CYS A 147 -0.32 6.06 -4.80
C CYS A 147 0.75 6.99 -5.38
N MET A 148 1.91 7.08 -4.74
CA MET A 148 3.02 7.90 -5.24
C MET A 148 3.59 7.35 -6.55
N GLU A 149 3.76 6.03 -6.67
CA GLU A 149 4.20 5.38 -7.92
C GLU A 149 3.24 5.67 -9.08
N ILE A 150 1.92 5.68 -8.83
CA ILE A 150 0.93 6.03 -9.84
C ILE A 150 1.08 7.50 -10.26
N LEU A 151 1.18 8.42 -9.30
CA LEU A 151 1.36 9.85 -9.60
C LEU A 151 2.62 10.08 -10.43
N ASP A 152 3.75 9.47 -10.03
CA ASP A 152 5.03 9.60 -10.73
C ASP A 152 5.00 8.99 -12.13
N HIS A 153 4.45 7.79 -12.28
CA HIS A 153 4.35 7.11 -13.57
C HIS A 153 3.56 7.92 -14.60
N TYR A 154 2.47 8.54 -14.16
CA TYR A 154 1.63 9.36 -15.04
C TYR A 154 2.09 10.82 -15.17
N GLY A 155 3.24 11.17 -14.57
CA GLY A 155 3.82 12.52 -14.65
C GLY A 155 2.98 13.58 -13.92
N ILE A 156 2.24 13.19 -12.89
CA ILE A 156 1.41 14.10 -12.09
C ILE A 156 2.30 14.77 -11.04
N ASP A 157 2.70 16.02 -11.30
CA ASP A 157 3.51 16.80 -10.38
C ASP A 157 2.68 17.28 -9.20
N CYS A 158 3.12 16.95 -7.98
CA CYS A 158 2.50 17.36 -6.73
C CYS A 158 2.98 18.73 -6.23
N LYS A 159 4.11 19.25 -6.76
CA LYS A 159 4.74 20.49 -6.30
C LYS A 159 3.81 21.69 -6.44
N GLY A 160 3.54 22.35 -5.30
CA GLY A 160 2.68 23.52 -5.25
C GLY A 160 1.19 23.23 -5.41
N LYS A 161 0.78 21.95 -5.50
CA LYS A 161 -0.61 21.53 -5.60
C LYS A 161 -1.27 21.44 -4.23
N ASN A 162 -2.56 21.72 -4.19
CA ASN A 162 -3.40 21.43 -3.03
C ASN A 162 -3.86 19.98 -3.09
N ALA A 163 -3.49 19.18 -2.10
CA ALA A 163 -3.89 17.79 -2.01
C ALA A 163 -4.81 17.56 -0.81
N VAL A 164 -5.86 16.80 -1.00
CA VAL A 164 -6.76 16.37 0.07
C VAL A 164 -6.66 14.85 0.22
N VAL A 165 -6.45 14.39 1.44
CA VAL A 165 -6.50 12.96 1.79
C VAL A 165 -7.75 12.73 2.63
N ILE A 166 -8.67 11.91 2.15
CA ILE A 166 -9.87 11.49 2.87
C ILE A 166 -9.57 10.21 3.63
N GLY A 167 -9.42 10.30 4.94
CA GLY A 167 -9.01 9.21 5.82
C GLY A 167 -7.74 9.55 6.59
N ARG A 168 -7.59 8.96 7.79
CA ARG A 168 -6.46 9.26 8.71
C ARG A 168 -5.91 8.02 9.41
N SER A 169 -6.01 6.86 8.76
CA SER A 169 -5.40 5.63 9.28
C SER A 169 -3.89 5.72 9.29
N LEU A 170 -3.23 4.96 10.18
CA LEU A 170 -1.76 4.84 10.19
C LEU A 170 -1.23 4.06 8.99
N VAL A 171 -2.08 3.25 8.36
CA VAL A 171 -1.68 2.39 7.23
C VAL A 171 -1.77 3.10 5.89
N VAL A 172 -2.70 4.06 5.71
CA VAL A 172 -2.92 4.71 4.41
C VAL A 172 -2.97 6.24 4.53
N GLY A 173 -3.95 6.79 5.24
CA GLY A 173 -4.25 8.22 5.16
C GLY A 173 -3.13 9.13 5.65
N LYS A 174 -2.62 8.90 6.86
CA LYS A 174 -1.50 9.69 7.40
C LYS A 174 -0.22 9.54 6.59
N PRO A 175 0.24 8.32 6.26
CA PRO A 175 1.41 8.14 5.41
C PRO A 175 1.27 8.80 4.04
N ALA A 176 0.13 8.65 3.37
CA ALA A 176 -0.11 9.30 2.07
C ALA A 176 -0.01 10.83 2.17
N ALA A 177 -0.54 11.42 3.24
CA ALA A 177 -0.44 12.86 3.47
C ALA A 177 1.01 13.31 3.66
N MET A 178 1.81 12.57 4.44
CA MET A 178 3.23 12.89 4.65
C MET A 178 4.03 12.75 3.34
N MET A 179 3.79 11.69 2.57
CA MET A 179 4.47 11.48 1.28
C MET A 179 4.11 12.55 0.24
N LEU A 180 2.85 13.02 0.21
CA LEU A 180 2.46 14.16 -0.63
C LEU A 180 3.16 15.45 -0.20
N MET A 181 3.27 15.69 1.11
CA MET A 181 3.99 16.85 1.65
C MET A 181 5.48 16.78 1.28
N GLN A 182 6.11 15.61 1.33
CA GLN A 182 7.50 15.41 0.89
C GLN A 182 7.66 15.65 -0.62
N LYS A 183 6.59 15.48 -1.42
CA LYS A 183 6.52 15.87 -2.83
C LYS A 183 6.15 17.35 -3.03
N ASN A 184 6.24 18.17 -1.99
CA ASN A 184 5.97 19.61 -1.97
C ASN A 184 4.51 19.98 -2.26
N ALA A 185 3.54 19.14 -1.96
CA ALA A 185 2.13 19.49 -1.96
C ALA A 185 1.73 20.21 -0.65
N THR A 186 0.72 21.06 -0.74
CA THR A 186 -0.01 21.55 0.44
C THR A 186 -1.12 20.57 0.77
N VAL A 187 -1.08 19.94 1.96
CA VAL A 187 -1.94 18.79 2.27
C VAL A 187 -2.98 19.10 3.34
N THR A 188 -4.22 18.75 3.06
CA THR A 188 -5.32 18.75 4.03
C THR A 188 -5.83 17.33 4.24
N ILE A 189 -6.03 16.91 5.50
CA ILE A 189 -6.60 15.60 5.84
C ILE A 189 -8.06 15.81 6.26
N CYS A 190 -8.98 15.16 5.54
CA CYS A 190 -10.40 15.07 5.87
C CYS A 190 -10.72 13.75 6.58
N HIS A 191 -11.70 13.80 7.48
CA HIS A 191 -12.15 12.64 8.24
C HIS A 191 -13.62 12.82 8.69
N THR A 192 -14.19 11.84 9.35
CA THR A 192 -15.60 11.82 9.79
C THR A 192 -16.06 13.01 10.67
N ARG A 193 -15.13 13.83 11.16
CA ARG A 193 -15.42 15.05 11.94
C ARG A 193 -15.10 16.33 11.18
N THR A 194 -14.71 16.25 9.91
CA THR A 194 -14.45 17.43 9.08
C THR A 194 -15.78 18.10 8.72
N VAL A 195 -15.84 19.39 8.93
CA VAL A 195 -17.01 20.21 8.56
C VAL A 195 -16.93 20.49 7.05
N ASN A 196 -18.02 20.26 6.33
CA ASN A 196 -18.14 20.49 4.89
C ASN A 196 -16.99 19.87 4.06
N PRO A 197 -16.70 18.54 4.19
CA PRO A 197 -15.56 17.91 3.51
C PRO A 197 -15.65 18.03 1.99
N ALA A 198 -16.84 18.11 1.40
CA ALA A 198 -17.02 18.30 -0.02
C ALA A 198 -16.42 19.64 -0.51
N GLU A 199 -16.64 20.74 0.22
CA GLU A 199 -16.08 22.05 -0.14
C GLU A 199 -14.54 22.05 0.00
N VAL A 200 -13.99 21.36 1.00
CA VAL A 200 -12.55 21.19 1.16
C VAL A 200 -11.98 20.44 -0.05
N CYS A 201 -12.63 19.34 -0.47
CA CYS A 201 -12.21 18.54 -1.61
C CYS A 201 -12.30 19.31 -2.95
N LYS A 202 -13.32 20.15 -3.14
CA LYS A 202 -13.41 21.01 -4.34
C LYS A 202 -12.25 21.99 -4.46
N GLY A 203 -11.63 22.40 -3.35
CA GLY A 203 -10.44 23.26 -3.34
C GLY A 203 -9.13 22.54 -3.73
N ALA A 204 -9.15 21.23 -3.82
CA ALA A 204 -7.96 20.44 -4.12
C ALA A 204 -7.68 20.31 -5.62
N ASP A 205 -6.43 20.04 -5.96
CA ASP A 205 -5.98 19.59 -7.30
C ASP A 205 -5.88 18.05 -7.34
N ILE A 206 -5.49 17.46 -6.21
CA ILE A 206 -5.32 16.01 -6.04
C ILE A 206 -6.15 15.55 -4.85
N ILE A 207 -6.94 14.50 -5.01
CA ILE A 207 -7.71 13.86 -3.95
C ILE A 207 -7.25 12.41 -3.83
N ILE A 208 -6.80 12.01 -2.62
CA ILE A 208 -6.59 10.60 -2.27
C ILE A 208 -7.77 10.16 -1.39
N SER A 209 -8.63 9.27 -1.91
CA SER A 209 -9.74 8.72 -1.15
C SER A 209 -9.35 7.39 -0.49
N ALA A 210 -9.28 7.41 0.84
CA ALA A 210 -8.86 6.30 1.69
C ALA A 210 -9.75 6.19 2.95
N ALA A 211 -11.04 6.44 2.78
CA ALA A 211 -12.03 6.36 3.86
C ALA A 211 -12.41 4.90 4.20
N GLY A 212 -12.33 3.99 3.23
CA GLY A 212 -12.79 2.61 3.37
C GLY A 212 -14.33 2.53 3.51
N VAL A 213 -15.04 3.46 2.89
CA VAL A 213 -16.50 3.56 2.96
C VAL A 213 -17.07 3.67 1.56
N LEU A 214 -17.83 2.65 1.17
CA LEU A 214 -18.50 2.59 -0.12
C LEU A 214 -19.33 3.86 -0.39
N ASN A 215 -19.18 4.43 -1.59
CA ASN A 215 -19.92 5.60 -2.05
C ASN A 215 -19.72 6.87 -1.22
N SER A 216 -18.60 6.99 -0.49
CA SER A 216 -18.30 8.17 0.32
C SER A 216 -17.75 9.35 -0.50
N LEU A 217 -17.21 9.11 -1.69
CA LEU A 217 -16.77 10.16 -2.62
C LEU A 217 -17.76 10.26 -3.79
N THR A 218 -18.59 11.31 -3.75
CA THR A 218 -19.63 11.57 -4.75
C THR A 218 -19.23 12.72 -5.68
N LYS A 219 -20.03 13.00 -6.70
CA LYS A 219 -19.88 14.15 -7.60
C LYS A 219 -19.82 15.50 -6.87
N ASP A 220 -20.42 15.59 -5.67
CA ASP A 220 -20.44 16.84 -4.89
C ASP A 220 -19.07 17.18 -4.27
N PHE A 221 -18.13 16.25 -4.26
CA PHE A 221 -16.78 16.42 -3.73
C PHE A 221 -15.78 16.89 -4.80
N VAL A 222 -16.14 16.78 -6.07
CA VAL A 222 -15.18 16.96 -7.17
C VAL A 222 -15.54 18.10 -8.12
N ARG A 223 -14.56 18.54 -8.89
CA ARG A 223 -14.68 19.53 -9.96
C ARG A 223 -13.79 19.15 -11.15
N PRO A 224 -13.99 19.77 -12.33
CA PRO A 224 -13.07 19.59 -13.48
C PRO A 224 -11.61 19.93 -13.16
N GLY A 225 -10.69 19.20 -13.77
CA GLY A 225 -9.25 19.40 -13.63
C GLY A 225 -8.62 18.74 -12.39
N GLN A 226 -9.38 17.96 -11.63
CA GLN A 226 -8.85 17.23 -10.46
C GLN A 226 -8.37 15.84 -10.80
N ILE A 227 -7.35 15.40 -10.05
CA ILE A 227 -6.86 14.02 -10.07
C ILE A 227 -7.40 13.29 -8.84
N VAL A 228 -8.02 12.13 -9.06
CA VAL A 228 -8.57 11.30 -7.97
C VAL A 228 -7.84 9.96 -7.90
N ILE A 229 -7.22 9.70 -6.76
CA ILE A 229 -6.63 8.39 -6.43
C ILE A 229 -7.55 7.69 -5.44
N ASP A 230 -8.39 6.79 -5.93
CA ASP A 230 -9.26 5.96 -5.09
C ASP A 230 -8.51 4.72 -4.65
N VAL A 231 -8.27 4.63 -3.35
CA VAL A 231 -7.39 3.61 -2.74
C VAL A 231 -8.17 2.43 -2.20
N SER A 232 -9.40 2.68 -1.76
CA SER A 232 -10.18 1.74 -0.97
C SER A 232 -10.71 0.57 -1.81
N MET A 233 -10.89 -0.57 -1.16
CA MET A 233 -11.54 -1.74 -1.75
C MET A 233 -12.74 -2.14 -0.89
N ASN A 234 -13.94 -1.84 -1.38
CA ASN A 234 -15.20 -2.13 -0.72
C ASN A 234 -15.98 -3.19 -1.51
N TRP A 235 -16.68 -4.08 -0.83
CA TRP A 235 -17.64 -4.98 -1.48
C TRP A 235 -18.97 -4.26 -1.68
N ASN A 236 -19.41 -4.16 -2.93
CA ASN A 236 -20.75 -3.62 -3.27
C ASN A 236 -21.62 -4.78 -3.73
N PRO A 237 -22.65 -5.18 -2.94
CA PRO A 237 -23.55 -6.29 -3.29
C PRO A 237 -24.47 -5.95 -4.49
N GLU A 238 -24.68 -4.67 -4.78
CA GLU A 238 -25.56 -4.21 -5.86
C GLU A 238 -24.84 -4.02 -7.19
N LYS A 239 -23.48 -4.06 -7.20
CA LYS A 239 -22.71 -3.91 -8.44
C LYS A 239 -22.99 -5.04 -9.41
N ILE A 240 -23.32 -4.70 -10.65
CA ILE A 240 -23.45 -5.68 -11.73
C ILE A 240 -22.09 -5.87 -12.39
N THR A 241 -21.65 -7.10 -12.48
CA THR A 241 -20.40 -7.49 -13.14
C THR A 241 -20.66 -8.57 -14.19
N SER A 242 -19.68 -8.86 -15.03
CA SER A 242 -19.76 -9.99 -16.00
C SER A 242 -19.91 -11.36 -15.32
N LYS A 243 -19.60 -11.45 -14.02
CA LYS A 243 -19.73 -12.67 -13.21
C LYS A 243 -21.03 -12.72 -12.39
N GLY A 244 -21.90 -11.72 -12.52
CA GLY A 244 -23.17 -11.62 -11.80
C GLY A 244 -23.22 -10.42 -10.85
N LYS A 245 -24.15 -10.48 -9.88
CA LYS A 245 -24.39 -9.45 -8.88
C LYS A 245 -23.32 -9.50 -7.77
N GLY A 246 -22.85 -8.34 -7.37
CA GLY A 246 -21.79 -8.14 -6.38
C GLY A 246 -20.41 -7.93 -7.03
N GLY A 247 -19.63 -7.01 -6.45
CA GLY A 247 -18.29 -6.72 -6.94
C GLY A 247 -17.52 -5.72 -6.09
N MET A 248 -16.20 -5.69 -6.30
CA MET A 248 -15.33 -4.73 -5.63
C MET A 248 -15.49 -3.34 -6.25
N CYS A 249 -15.50 -2.32 -5.39
CA CYS A 249 -15.53 -0.89 -5.74
C CYS A 249 -14.58 -0.13 -4.85
N GLY A 250 -14.28 1.11 -5.23
CA GLY A 250 -13.63 2.08 -4.37
C GLY A 250 -14.59 2.82 -3.42
N ASP A 251 -14.09 3.92 -2.88
CA ASP A 251 -14.91 4.88 -2.14
C ASP A 251 -15.74 5.76 -3.08
N ALA A 252 -15.25 5.99 -4.30
CA ALA A 252 -15.93 6.83 -5.29
C ALA A 252 -17.13 6.14 -5.92
N ILE A 253 -18.22 6.90 -6.11
CA ILE A 253 -19.26 6.55 -7.07
C ILE A 253 -18.67 6.81 -8.46
N PHE A 254 -17.98 5.79 -9.00
CA PHE A 254 -17.14 5.93 -10.19
C PHE A 254 -17.86 6.59 -11.38
N ASP A 255 -19.08 6.15 -11.67
CA ASP A 255 -19.85 6.63 -12.81
C ASP A 255 -20.32 8.09 -12.67
N GLU A 256 -20.35 8.64 -11.45
CA GLU A 256 -20.66 10.03 -11.19
C GLU A 256 -19.41 10.93 -11.18
N VAL A 257 -18.27 10.39 -10.70
CA VAL A 257 -17.01 11.14 -10.50
C VAL A 257 -16.19 11.18 -11.78
N GLU A 258 -16.07 10.06 -12.50
CA GLU A 258 -15.25 9.92 -13.71
C GLU A 258 -15.59 10.94 -14.81
N PRO A 259 -16.87 11.27 -15.09
CA PRO A 259 -17.19 12.26 -16.12
C PRO A 259 -16.73 13.68 -15.80
N ILE A 260 -16.44 14.00 -14.53
CA ILE A 260 -16.14 15.35 -14.05
C ILE A 260 -14.63 15.60 -13.94
N VAL A 261 -13.88 14.65 -13.40
CA VAL A 261 -12.47 14.83 -13.07
C VAL A 261 -11.55 14.68 -14.29
N GLU A 262 -10.31 15.14 -14.20
CA GLU A 262 -9.31 14.98 -15.25
C GLU A 262 -8.80 13.54 -15.33
N ALA A 263 -8.47 12.94 -14.18
CA ALA A 263 -8.02 11.57 -14.11
C ALA A 263 -8.48 10.88 -12.82
N ILE A 264 -8.64 9.55 -12.89
CA ILE A 264 -9.09 8.74 -11.74
C ILE A 264 -8.51 7.33 -11.82
N THR A 265 -8.13 6.75 -10.66
CA THR A 265 -7.83 5.32 -10.57
C THR A 265 -9.11 4.49 -10.51
N PRO A 266 -9.27 3.44 -11.33
CA PRO A 266 -10.41 2.53 -11.22
C PRO A 266 -10.23 1.54 -10.05
N VAL A 267 -11.33 1.09 -9.47
CA VAL A 267 -11.34 -0.01 -8.49
C VAL A 267 -12.31 -1.11 -8.96
N PRO A 268 -11.81 -2.32 -9.22
CA PRO A 268 -10.42 -2.77 -9.19
C PRO A 268 -9.59 -2.25 -10.38
N GLY A 269 -8.26 -2.41 -10.28
CA GLY A 269 -7.33 -2.14 -11.38
C GLY A 269 -6.50 -0.86 -11.25
N GLY A 270 -6.70 -0.07 -10.18
CA GLY A 270 -5.87 1.07 -9.80
C GLY A 270 -4.81 0.69 -8.75
N VAL A 271 -4.83 1.38 -7.60
CA VAL A 271 -3.82 1.28 -6.53
C VAL A 271 -3.57 -0.16 -6.07
N GLY A 272 -4.64 -0.93 -5.80
CA GLY A 272 -4.52 -2.31 -5.31
C GLY A 272 -3.79 -3.26 -6.26
N ALA A 273 -3.68 -2.91 -7.55
CA ALA A 273 -2.89 -3.69 -8.50
C ALA A 273 -1.38 -3.43 -8.36
N VAL A 274 -0.96 -2.31 -7.76
CA VAL A 274 0.44 -1.86 -7.67
C VAL A 274 1.11 -2.26 -6.36
N THR A 275 0.35 -2.47 -5.29
CA THR A 275 0.87 -2.68 -3.92
C THR A 275 1.87 -3.82 -3.79
N THR A 276 1.63 -4.96 -4.46
CA THR A 276 2.56 -6.10 -4.43
C THR A 276 3.87 -5.81 -5.15
N SER A 277 3.86 -4.99 -6.19
CA SER A 277 5.09 -4.55 -6.87
C SER A 277 5.89 -3.57 -6.01
N VAL A 278 5.21 -2.70 -5.27
CA VAL A 278 5.85 -1.82 -4.28
C VAL A 278 6.47 -2.63 -3.15
N LEU A 279 5.79 -3.66 -2.65
CA LEU A 279 6.36 -4.57 -1.66
C LEU A 279 7.67 -5.19 -2.17
N MET A 280 7.69 -5.69 -3.41
CA MET A 280 8.92 -6.24 -4.01
C MET A 280 9.98 -5.17 -4.24
N LYS A 281 9.60 -3.93 -4.58
CA LYS A 281 10.52 -2.80 -4.66
C LYS A 281 11.26 -2.58 -3.35
N HIS A 282 10.53 -2.55 -2.22
CA HIS A 282 11.13 -2.39 -0.90
C HIS A 282 12.07 -3.55 -0.55
N VAL A 283 11.74 -4.79 -0.91
CA VAL A 283 12.61 -5.96 -0.69
C VAL A 283 13.90 -5.86 -1.52
N VAL A 284 13.81 -5.44 -2.78
CA VAL A 284 14.99 -5.23 -3.63
C VAL A 284 15.86 -4.10 -3.08
N GLU A 285 15.26 -2.97 -2.68
CA GLU A 285 15.97 -1.86 -2.04
C GLU A 285 16.64 -2.28 -0.72
N ALA A 286 15.97 -3.12 0.08
CA ALA A 286 16.57 -3.66 1.31
C ALA A 286 17.77 -4.56 1.02
N ALA A 287 17.71 -5.38 -0.03
CA ALA A 287 18.81 -6.21 -0.47
C ALA A 287 19.99 -5.37 -0.99
N GLU A 288 19.72 -4.29 -1.73
CA GLU A 288 20.76 -3.35 -2.19
C GLU A 288 21.47 -2.64 -1.04
N LYS A 289 20.74 -2.25 0.01
CA LYS A 289 21.30 -1.63 1.22
C LYS A 289 22.12 -2.60 2.08
N ALA A 290 21.91 -3.91 1.92
CA ALA A 290 22.63 -4.95 2.65
C ALA A 290 23.93 -5.39 1.95
N CYS A 291 24.16 -4.97 0.69
CA CYS A 291 25.37 -5.20 -0.10
C CYS A 291 26.40 -4.13 0.15
#